data_02b540f9346eb08b2ddd7af3c257cb03
#
_entry.id   02b540f9346eb08b2ddd7af3c257cb03
#
_cell.length_a   1.000
_cell.length_b   1.000
_cell.length_c   1.000
_cell.angle_alpha   90.00
_cell.angle_beta   90.00
_cell.angle_gamma   90.00
#
_symmetry.space_group_name_H-M   'P 1'
#
loop_
_entity.id
_entity.type
_entity.pdbx_description
1 polymer ?
#
loop_
_entity_poly.entity_id
_entity_poly.type
_entity_poly.pdbx_seq_one_letter_code
_entity_poly.pdbx_strand_id
1 'polypeptide(L)'
;MPRLACCLLVLVAALSAAAPRPDVLFIAVDDLNDYISPLDAHPGVRTPNLERLARRSVTFANAHCAAPACHPSRVAVMTGVHPVRSGLYLNLFGAHGPRWRDESPVLRDAVVLSAHFRAHGYRAAGGGKIFHSLQWTPGDSQNDPAAWDEYFRDPLDPISADWPRPALVPDAAAGLTPGRPLGDRQLFGAAPLDVPDEETGDHRVVDWARGILARPPEQPLFLAVGLFRPHIPWEVPRRWFDLHPLERIVLPRHRPDDLADAHDHGRTAWHRWVVENRQWERFVQGYLASVSYLDHQVGRLLDALDASPRGARTIVVLWSDHGFHLGEKANWEKFALWDQTTRVPLFIRAPGVAGEGTRTRAPVTLTDLYPTLCELAGLPVPAQCDGLSLVPQLRDPAAPRARPALTAHVFRGEPGPSQAVADERYRLIRYGNGFEELYDLRRDPDEFDNRAADPALAGERARLAAFLAPRPAASVGIPAGSVHSLRPAGKAKKQAR
;
A
#
# COMPACT_ATOMS: atom_id res chain seq x y z
N MET A 1 14.85 -77.59 32.34
CA MET A 1 15.30 -76.64 31.26
C MET A 1 14.15 -75.66 30.96
N PRO A 2 14.20 -74.41 31.39
CA PRO A 2 13.18 -73.43 31.03
C PRO A 2 13.54 -72.75 29.74
N ARG A 3 12.58 -72.65 28.85
CA ARG A 3 12.65 -71.87 27.57
C ARG A 3 12.43 -70.36 27.83
N LEU A 4 13.48 -69.56 27.61
CA LEU A 4 13.35 -68.11 27.53
C LEU A 4 12.64 -67.77 26.25
N ALA A 5 11.44 -67.11 26.37
CA ALA A 5 10.78 -66.43 25.27
C ALA A 5 11.27 -64.96 25.20
N CYS A 6 12.04 -64.68 24.17
CA CYS A 6 12.50 -63.31 23.90
C CYS A 6 11.37 -62.54 23.19
N CYS A 7 10.67 -61.63 23.91
CA CYS A 7 9.73 -60.74 23.31
C CYS A 7 10.49 -59.54 22.64
N LEU A 8 10.55 -59.51 21.31
CA LEU A 8 11.04 -58.40 20.53
C LEU A 8 9.97 -57.33 20.52
N LEU A 9 10.16 -56.25 21.31
CA LEU A 9 9.36 -55.02 21.20
C LEU A 9 9.82 -54.24 19.96
N VAL A 10 9.03 -54.26 18.89
CA VAL A 10 9.21 -53.40 17.73
C VAL A 10 8.64 -52.04 18.09
N LEU A 11 9.51 -51.07 18.39
CA LEU A 11 9.14 -49.65 18.54
C LEU A 11 8.87 -49.09 17.15
N VAL A 12 7.62 -49.01 16.74
CA VAL A 12 7.20 -48.25 15.54
C VAL A 12 7.21 -46.77 15.93
N ALA A 13 8.29 -46.07 15.64
CA ALA A 13 8.35 -44.64 15.69
C ALA A 13 7.40 -44.11 14.57
N ALA A 14 6.21 -43.69 14.96
CA ALA A 14 5.33 -42.91 14.07
C ALA A 14 6.04 -41.59 13.78
N LEU A 15 6.68 -41.49 12.62
CA LEU A 15 7.07 -40.19 12.06
C LEU A 15 5.77 -39.38 11.89
N SER A 16 5.48 -38.53 12.86
CA SER A 16 4.47 -37.49 12.69
C SER A 16 4.94 -36.64 11.54
N ALA A 17 4.36 -36.81 10.35
CA ALA A 17 4.61 -35.91 9.24
C ALA A 17 4.19 -34.52 9.70
N ALA A 18 5.15 -33.62 9.84
CA ALA A 18 4.85 -32.22 10.15
C ALA A 18 3.79 -31.71 9.16
N ALA A 19 2.77 -31.05 9.69
CA ALA A 19 1.73 -30.48 8.82
C ALA A 19 2.39 -29.65 7.71
N PRO A 20 1.93 -29.79 6.47
CA PRO A 20 2.54 -29.04 5.36
C PRO A 20 2.47 -27.56 5.65
N ARG A 21 3.59 -26.86 5.43
CA ARG A 21 3.67 -25.41 5.61
C ARG A 21 2.59 -24.70 4.75
N PRO A 22 1.97 -23.62 5.25
CA PRO A 22 0.98 -22.90 4.50
C PRO A 22 1.60 -22.25 3.26
N ASP A 23 0.84 -22.15 2.18
CA ASP A 23 1.16 -21.27 1.06
C ASP A 23 0.81 -19.82 1.42
N VAL A 24 1.39 -18.84 0.72
CA VAL A 24 1.11 -17.42 0.90
C VAL A 24 0.71 -16.82 -0.43
N LEU A 25 -0.46 -16.16 -0.49
CA LEU A 25 -0.86 -15.26 -1.56
C LEU A 25 -0.81 -13.83 -1.02
N PHE A 26 0.16 -13.05 -1.51
CA PHE A 26 0.49 -11.71 -1.05
C PHE A 26 0.11 -10.69 -2.12
N ILE A 27 -1.05 -10.01 -1.94
CA ILE A 27 -1.64 -9.09 -2.90
C ILE A 27 -1.31 -7.66 -2.47
N ALA A 28 -0.45 -7.00 -3.24
CA ALA A 28 -0.07 -5.60 -3.06
C ALA A 28 -0.86 -4.72 -4.01
N VAL A 29 -1.57 -3.72 -3.48
CA VAL A 29 -2.35 -2.76 -4.26
C VAL A 29 -1.69 -1.39 -4.20
N ASP A 30 -1.84 -0.59 -5.25
CA ASP A 30 -1.24 0.74 -5.36
C ASP A 30 -2.30 1.84 -5.24
N ASP A 31 -2.05 2.83 -4.37
CA ASP A 31 -2.93 4.00 -4.15
C ASP A 31 -4.37 3.68 -3.66
N LEU A 32 -4.64 2.51 -3.09
CA LEU A 32 -5.97 2.17 -2.60
C LEU A 32 -6.19 2.74 -1.21
N ASN A 33 -7.07 3.75 -1.11
CA ASN A 33 -7.54 4.28 0.16
C ASN A 33 -8.68 3.42 0.75
N ASP A 34 -9.36 3.93 1.74
CA ASP A 34 -10.46 3.25 2.43
C ASP A 34 -11.80 3.23 1.65
N TYR A 35 -11.85 3.75 0.41
CA TYR A 35 -13.03 3.72 -0.45
C TYR A 35 -13.28 2.31 -0.99
N ILE A 36 -13.59 1.41 -0.07
CA ILE A 36 -13.99 0.02 -0.32
C ILE A 36 -15.17 -0.35 0.56
N SER A 37 -16.07 -1.21 0.08
CA SER A 37 -17.28 -1.61 0.82
C SER A 37 -16.98 -2.16 2.23
N PRO A 38 -15.93 -2.98 2.47
CA PRO A 38 -15.64 -3.47 3.83
C PRO A 38 -15.25 -2.39 4.84
N LEU A 39 -14.82 -1.20 4.42
CA LEU A 39 -14.47 -0.08 5.29
C LEU A 39 -15.55 0.99 5.35
N ASP A 40 -16.51 0.94 4.42
CA ASP A 40 -17.73 1.79 4.36
C ASP A 40 -17.42 3.31 4.35
N ALA A 41 -16.35 3.69 3.68
CA ALA A 41 -15.86 5.07 3.71
C ALA A 41 -16.43 5.97 2.59
N HIS A 42 -17.05 5.38 1.54
CA HIS A 42 -17.64 6.15 0.46
C HIS A 42 -18.94 5.50 -0.05
N PRO A 43 -20.06 6.26 -0.16
CA PRO A 43 -21.38 5.69 -0.49
C PRO A 43 -21.50 5.14 -1.92
N GLY A 44 -20.65 5.59 -2.84
CA GLY A 44 -20.67 5.16 -4.24
C GLY A 44 -19.82 3.93 -4.56
N VAL A 45 -19.08 3.39 -3.58
CA VAL A 45 -18.15 2.29 -3.83
C VAL A 45 -18.87 0.94 -4.00
N ARG A 46 -18.31 0.08 -4.87
CA ARG A 46 -18.82 -1.27 -5.13
C ARG A 46 -17.65 -2.25 -5.24
N THR A 47 -17.41 -3.02 -4.17
CA THR A 47 -16.30 -3.97 -4.08
C THR A 47 -16.75 -5.32 -3.51
N PRO A 48 -17.62 -6.08 -4.22
CA PRO A 48 -18.19 -7.33 -3.72
C PRO A 48 -17.14 -8.43 -3.50
N ASN A 49 -16.02 -8.43 -4.23
CA ASN A 49 -14.95 -9.40 -4.06
C ASN A 49 -14.07 -9.09 -2.84
N LEU A 50 -13.82 -7.81 -2.56
CA LEU A 50 -13.17 -7.41 -1.30
C LEU A 50 -14.07 -7.72 -0.09
N GLU A 51 -15.40 -7.59 -0.21
CA GLU A 51 -16.34 -8.07 0.80
C GLU A 51 -16.25 -9.59 0.99
N ARG A 52 -16.15 -10.36 -0.11
CA ARG A 52 -15.94 -11.81 -0.06
C ARG A 52 -14.65 -12.16 0.66
N LEU A 53 -13.56 -11.43 0.40
CA LEU A 53 -12.29 -11.61 1.10
C LEU A 53 -12.42 -11.24 2.59
N ALA A 54 -13.07 -10.12 2.90
CA ALA A 54 -13.28 -9.65 4.27
C ALA A 54 -14.06 -10.69 5.11
N ARG A 55 -15.09 -11.31 4.54
CA ARG A 55 -15.85 -12.39 5.22
C ARG A 55 -15.01 -13.62 5.58
N ARG A 56 -13.83 -13.79 4.99
CA ARG A 56 -12.92 -14.93 5.19
C ARG A 56 -11.61 -14.51 5.86
N SER A 57 -11.54 -13.27 6.34
CA SER A 57 -10.31 -12.65 6.86
C SER A 57 -10.57 -11.93 8.18
N VAL A 58 -9.51 -11.57 8.87
CA VAL A 58 -9.55 -10.45 9.82
C VAL A 58 -9.31 -9.17 9.02
N THR A 59 -10.25 -8.21 9.14
CA THR A 59 -10.14 -6.87 8.57
C THR A 59 -9.46 -5.94 9.58
N PHE A 60 -8.30 -5.41 9.24
CA PHE A 60 -7.59 -4.42 10.06
C PHE A 60 -8.05 -3.02 9.64
N ALA A 61 -9.03 -2.48 10.36
CA ALA A 61 -9.66 -1.21 10.00
C ALA A 61 -8.84 0.03 10.40
N ASN A 62 -7.71 -0.18 11.08
CA ASN A 62 -6.80 0.86 11.55
C ASN A 62 -5.34 0.47 11.21
N ALA A 63 -5.12 0.07 9.96
CA ALA A 63 -3.80 -0.24 9.44
C ALA A 63 -3.23 1.00 8.74
N HIS A 64 -1.92 1.26 8.94
CA HIS A 64 -1.25 2.42 8.41
C HIS A 64 0.01 2.05 7.64
N CYS A 65 0.30 2.79 6.57
CA CYS A 65 1.56 2.68 5.85
C CYS A 65 2.72 3.23 6.71
N ALA A 66 3.93 2.73 6.48
CA ALA A 66 5.12 3.25 7.16
C ALA A 66 5.60 4.59 6.56
N ALA A 67 5.27 4.86 5.30
CA ALA A 67 5.46 6.13 4.60
C ALA A 67 4.35 6.34 3.57
N PRO A 68 3.87 7.59 3.36
CA PRO A 68 2.78 7.89 2.42
C PRO A 68 3.32 8.07 0.98
N ALA A 69 4.11 7.12 0.52
CA ALA A 69 4.71 7.10 -0.82
C ALA A 69 5.05 5.66 -1.21
N CYS A 70 4.90 5.31 -2.49
CA CYS A 70 4.99 3.93 -2.97
C CYS A 70 6.35 3.29 -2.67
N HIS A 71 7.45 3.93 -3.06
CA HIS A 71 8.79 3.36 -2.92
C HIS A 71 9.15 3.06 -1.45
N PRO A 72 9.13 4.03 -0.53
CA PRO A 72 9.50 3.79 0.87
C PRO A 72 8.54 2.85 1.58
N SER A 73 7.22 2.92 1.31
CA SER A 73 6.26 2.01 1.93
C SER A 73 6.49 0.56 1.49
N ARG A 74 6.65 0.31 0.20
CA ARG A 74 6.88 -1.03 -0.34
C ARG A 74 8.21 -1.62 0.11
N VAL A 75 9.28 -0.83 0.14
CA VAL A 75 10.57 -1.26 0.70
C VAL A 75 10.43 -1.58 2.17
N ALA A 76 9.70 -0.78 2.96
CA ALA A 76 9.49 -1.03 4.38
C ALA A 76 8.72 -2.34 4.62
N VAL A 77 7.68 -2.63 3.82
CA VAL A 77 6.95 -3.91 3.90
C VAL A 77 7.84 -5.09 3.55
N MET A 78 8.57 -4.99 2.44
CA MET A 78 9.38 -6.10 1.93
C MET A 78 10.65 -6.36 2.75
N THR A 79 11.15 -5.37 3.48
CA THR A 79 12.35 -5.52 4.33
C THR A 79 12.02 -5.63 5.81
N GLY A 80 10.83 -5.22 6.23
CA GLY A 80 10.47 -5.07 7.66
C GLY A 80 11.16 -3.88 8.34
N VAL A 81 11.91 -3.03 7.60
CA VAL A 81 12.67 -1.89 8.12
C VAL A 81 11.87 -0.60 7.94
N HIS A 82 11.58 0.06 9.06
CA HIS A 82 10.79 1.29 9.06
C HIS A 82 11.59 2.49 8.50
N PRO A 83 10.96 3.45 7.77
CA PRO A 83 11.61 4.64 7.22
C PRO A 83 12.38 5.48 8.24
N VAL A 84 11.90 5.60 9.49
CA VAL A 84 12.61 6.34 10.56
C VAL A 84 13.98 5.74 10.90
N ARG A 85 14.23 4.49 10.54
CA ARG A 85 15.52 3.81 10.70
C ARG A 85 16.33 3.80 9.40
N SER A 86 15.68 3.58 8.27
CA SER A 86 16.38 3.51 6.98
C SER A 86 16.70 4.88 6.38
N GLY A 87 15.93 5.92 6.70
CA GLY A 87 16.02 7.24 6.06
C GLY A 87 15.34 7.31 4.68
N LEU A 88 14.70 6.23 4.23
CA LEU A 88 14.01 6.19 2.94
C LEU A 88 12.55 6.66 3.10
N TYR A 89 12.27 7.92 2.73
CA TYR A 89 10.94 8.55 2.93
C TYR A 89 10.22 8.89 1.64
N LEU A 90 10.91 8.91 0.51
CA LEU A 90 10.42 9.48 -0.74
C LEU A 90 10.53 8.49 -1.90
N ASN A 91 9.74 8.75 -2.95
CA ASN A 91 9.97 8.14 -4.24
C ASN A 91 11.19 8.81 -4.88
N LEU A 92 12.29 8.07 -4.98
CA LEU A 92 13.50 8.55 -5.62
C LEU A 92 13.46 8.16 -7.09
N PHE A 93 13.64 9.16 -7.96
CA PHE A 93 13.63 8.97 -9.41
C PHE A 93 15.01 9.35 -9.96
N GLY A 94 15.78 8.37 -10.40
CA GLY A 94 17.02 8.56 -11.14
C GLY A 94 16.90 8.05 -12.57
N ALA A 95 17.87 8.37 -13.44
CA ALA A 95 17.90 7.90 -14.82
C ALA A 95 17.92 6.36 -14.93
N HIS A 96 18.35 5.66 -13.88
CA HIS A 96 18.42 4.20 -13.78
C HIS A 96 17.60 3.62 -12.65
N GLY A 97 16.71 4.43 -12.03
CA GLY A 97 15.97 4.08 -10.81
C GLY A 97 16.88 3.98 -9.57
N PRO A 98 16.35 4.29 -8.39
CA PRO A 98 17.10 4.14 -7.16
C PRO A 98 17.30 2.66 -6.85
N ARG A 99 18.52 2.32 -6.50
CA ARG A 99 18.82 1.02 -5.91
C ARG A 99 18.58 1.14 -4.41
N TRP A 100 17.39 0.84 -3.93
CA TRP A 100 17.01 1.02 -2.52
C TRP A 100 18.06 0.42 -1.54
N ARG A 101 18.79 -0.62 -1.94
CA ARG A 101 19.88 -1.19 -1.16
C ARG A 101 21.08 -0.26 -1.04
N ASP A 102 21.35 0.54 -2.08
CA ASP A 102 22.51 1.44 -2.14
C ASP A 102 22.18 2.80 -1.49
N GLU A 103 20.89 3.11 -1.33
CA GLU A 103 20.43 4.39 -0.78
C GLU A 103 20.63 4.50 0.73
N SER A 104 20.53 3.37 1.44
CA SER A 104 20.67 3.35 2.90
C SER A 104 21.61 2.23 3.35
N PRO A 105 22.61 2.54 4.19
CA PRO A 105 23.47 1.52 4.79
C PRO A 105 22.69 0.44 5.54
N VAL A 106 21.55 0.81 6.14
CA VAL A 106 20.67 -0.11 6.89
C VAL A 106 19.97 -1.10 5.96
N LEU A 107 19.73 -0.71 4.70
CA LEU A 107 19.03 -1.54 3.72
C LEU A 107 19.97 -2.39 2.86
N ARG A 108 21.29 -2.13 2.89
CA ARG A 108 22.26 -2.79 2.01
C ARG A 108 22.17 -4.31 2.07
N ASP A 109 22.15 -4.85 3.27
CA ASP A 109 22.16 -6.29 3.52
C ASP A 109 20.79 -6.81 3.98
N ALA A 110 19.73 -5.99 3.86
CA ALA A 110 18.40 -6.36 4.29
C ALA A 110 17.87 -7.55 3.47
N VAL A 111 17.40 -8.58 4.16
CA VAL A 111 16.77 -9.74 3.55
C VAL A 111 15.30 -9.41 3.27
N VAL A 112 14.91 -9.40 2.00
CA VAL A 112 13.52 -9.15 1.63
C VAL A 112 12.64 -10.37 1.91
N LEU A 113 11.36 -10.12 2.17
CA LEU A 113 10.38 -11.13 2.56
C LEU A 113 10.37 -12.35 1.63
N SER A 114 10.31 -12.15 0.31
CA SER A 114 10.33 -13.23 -0.67
C SER A 114 11.63 -14.06 -0.63
N ALA A 115 12.79 -13.41 -0.52
CA ALA A 115 14.07 -14.09 -0.38
C ALA A 115 14.16 -14.89 0.91
N HIS A 116 13.59 -14.37 2.01
CA HIS A 116 13.54 -15.09 3.28
C HIS A 116 12.71 -16.37 3.17
N PHE A 117 11.51 -16.29 2.57
CA PHE A 117 10.69 -17.47 2.33
C PHE A 117 11.40 -18.47 1.42
N ARG A 118 12.03 -17.98 0.34
CA ARG A 118 12.81 -18.80 -0.58
C ARG A 118 13.94 -19.55 0.13
N ALA A 119 14.72 -18.86 0.97
CA ALA A 119 15.79 -19.48 1.77
C ALA A 119 15.30 -20.56 2.72
N HIS A 120 14.00 -20.56 3.06
CA HIS A 120 13.36 -21.57 3.91
C HIS A 120 12.52 -22.59 3.13
N GLY A 121 12.83 -22.81 1.84
CA GLY A 121 12.25 -23.89 1.02
C GLY A 121 10.90 -23.59 0.39
N TYR A 122 10.50 -22.31 0.32
CA TYR A 122 9.36 -21.89 -0.50
C TYR A 122 9.80 -21.63 -1.93
N ARG A 123 8.93 -21.89 -2.90
CA ARG A 123 9.03 -21.29 -4.21
C ARG A 123 8.53 -19.85 -4.12
N ALA A 124 9.37 -18.88 -4.46
CA ALA A 124 9.02 -17.48 -4.47
C ALA A 124 8.70 -17.03 -5.91
N ALA A 125 7.44 -16.72 -6.18
CA ALA A 125 6.98 -16.20 -7.46
C ALA A 125 6.38 -14.81 -7.26
N GLY A 126 6.73 -13.86 -8.12
CA GLY A 126 6.24 -12.48 -8.08
C GLY A 126 5.81 -11.97 -9.44
N GLY A 127 4.89 -11.01 -9.48
CA GLY A 127 4.48 -10.35 -10.70
C GLY A 127 3.80 -9.01 -10.44
N GLY A 128 3.90 -8.08 -11.40
CA GLY A 128 3.35 -6.73 -11.29
C GLY A 128 4.12 -5.83 -10.33
N LYS A 129 3.43 -4.86 -9.74
CA LYS A 129 4.04 -3.82 -8.89
C LYS A 129 4.18 -4.27 -7.44
N ILE A 130 5.23 -5.00 -7.09
CA ILE A 130 5.57 -5.38 -5.70
C ILE A 130 6.45 -4.30 -5.06
N PHE A 131 7.58 -3.98 -5.68
CA PHE A 131 8.36 -2.78 -5.40
C PHE A 131 7.91 -1.63 -6.30
N HIS A 132 8.46 -0.45 -6.07
CA HIS A 132 8.23 0.71 -6.93
C HIS A 132 9.25 0.70 -8.07
N SER A 133 8.85 0.23 -9.24
CA SER A 133 9.66 0.30 -10.46
C SER A 133 9.01 1.22 -11.47
N LEU A 134 9.79 2.13 -12.03
CA LEU A 134 9.39 2.99 -13.13
C LEU A 134 10.01 2.55 -14.46
N GLN A 135 10.93 1.61 -14.42
CA GLN A 135 11.62 1.09 -15.61
C GLN A 135 11.65 -0.43 -15.56
N TRP A 136 10.99 -1.03 -16.52
CA TRP A 136 10.86 -2.48 -16.67
C TRP A 136 12.03 -3.07 -17.51
N THR A 137 13.22 -2.46 -17.42
CA THR A 137 14.40 -2.92 -18.11
C THR A 137 14.98 -4.19 -17.46
N PRO A 138 15.52 -5.12 -18.25
CA PRO A 138 16.28 -6.24 -17.72
C PRO A 138 17.41 -5.72 -16.81
N GLY A 139 17.49 -6.20 -15.59
CA GLY A 139 18.45 -5.73 -14.58
C GLY A 139 17.92 -4.64 -13.64
N ASP A 140 16.63 -4.29 -13.73
CA ASP A 140 16.01 -3.37 -12.76
C ASP A 140 16.14 -3.91 -11.34
N SER A 141 16.93 -3.19 -10.53
CA SER A 141 17.26 -3.53 -9.15
C SER A 141 16.10 -3.25 -8.18
N GLN A 142 15.06 -2.54 -8.61
CA GLN A 142 13.94 -2.18 -7.72
C GLN A 142 13.11 -3.40 -7.31
N ASN A 143 12.96 -4.38 -8.19
CA ASN A 143 12.25 -5.63 -7.88
C ASN A 143 13.12 -6.68 -7.20
N ASP A 144 14.39 -6.38 -6.91
CA ASP A 144 15.34 -7.31 -6.30
C ASP A 144 15.31 -8.71 -6.96
N PRO A 145 15.83 -8.86 -8.19
CA PRO A 145 15.66 -10.08 -8.99
C PRO A 145 16.13 -11.36 -8.29
N ALA A 146 17.12 -11.25 -7.41
CA ALA A 146 17.66 -12.38 -6.64
C ALA A 146 16.68 -12.92 -5.58
N ALA A 147 15.61 -12.19 -5.29
CA ALA A 147 14.62 -12.56 -4.30
C ALA A 147 13.53 -13.52 -4.82
N TRP A 148 13.54 -13.84 -6.11
CA TRP A 148 12.49 -14.59 -6.79
C TRP A 148 13.04 -15.78 -7.57
N ASP A 149 12.27 -16.87 -7.61
CA ASP A 149 12.52 -17.97 -8.55
C ASP A 149 11.90 -17.69 -9.92
N GLU A 150 10.79 -16.94 -9.93
CA GLU A 150 10.08 -16.50 -11.13
C GLU A 150 9.46 -15.12 -10.89
N TYR A 151 9.60 -14.20 -11.85
CA TYR A 151 8.98 -12.89 -11.80
C TYR A 151 8.34 -12.51 -13.14
N PHE A 152 7.04 -12.26 -13.13
CA PHE A 152 6.31 -11.81 -14.30
C PHE A 152 6.42 -10.30 -14.46
N ARG A 153 6.96 -9.89 -15.59
CA ARG A 153 7.01 -8.51 -16.05
C ARG A 153 6.06 -8.39 -17.22
N ASP A 154 5.07 -7.54 -17.11
CA ASP A 154 4.20 -7.25 -18.25
C ASP A 154 4.96 -6.38 -19.25
N PRO A 155 5.18 -6.83 -20.49
CA PRO A 155 5.84 -6.04 -21.52
C PRO A 155 5.03 -4.81 -21.95
N LEU A 156 3.73 -4.81 -21.64
CA LEU A 156 2.77 -3.74 -21.98
C LEU A 156 2.35 -2.92 -20.73
N ASP A 157 3.22 -2.85 -19.72
CA ASP A 157 2.95 -2.03 -18.52
C ASP A 157 2.62 -0.58 -18.91
N PRO A 158 1.52 0.01 -18.36
CA PRO A 158 1.10 1.37 -18.68
C PRO A 158 2.13 2.47 -18.37
N ILE A 159 3.15 2.15 -17.61
CA ILE A 159 4.28 3.05 -17.34
C ILE A 159 5.41 2.88 -18.38
N SER A 160 5.41 1.79 -19.16
CA SER A 160 6.39 1.60 -20.23
C SER A 160 6.16 2.62 -21.35
N ALA A 161 7.26 3.07 -21.98
CA ALA A 161 7.19 3.97 -23.14
C ALA A 161 6.45 3.34 -24.34
N ASP A 162 6.35 2.01 -24.35
CA ASP A 162 5.75 1.20 -25.42
C ASP A 162 4.26 0.87 -25.16
N TRP A 163 3.68 1.30 -24.04
CA TRP A 163 2.23 1.21 -23.87
C TRP A 163 1.57 1.99 -25.01
N PRO A 164 0.76 1.34 -25.87
CA PRO A 164 -0.04 2.06 -26.82
C PRO A 164 -1.00 2.93 -26.00
N ARG A 165 -0.55 4.12 -25.66
CA ARG A 165 -1.44 5.12 -25.09
C ARG A 165 -2.49 5.33 -26.15
N PRO A 166 -3.76 4.91 -25.96
CA PRO A 166 -4.82 5.39 -26.79
C PRO A 166 -4.60 6.89 -26.82
N ALA A 167 -4.46 7.48 -27.99
CA ALA A 167 -4.22 8.91 -28.14
C ALA A 167 -5.13 9.55 -27.12
N LEU A 168 -4.56 10.07 -26.03
CA LEU A 168 -5.29 10.56 -24.84
C LEU A 168 -6.54 11.19 -25.37
N VAL A 169 -7.71 10.65 -25.03
CA VAL A 169 -8.96 11.06 -25.67
C VAL A 169 -8.89 12.55 -25.76
N PRO A 170 -8.87 13.17 -26.95
CA PRO A 170 -8.55 14.58 -27.11
C PRO A 170 -9.36 15.46 -26.17
N ASP A 171 -10.58 15.04 -25.82
CA ASP A 171 -11.45 15.73 -24.87
C ASP A 171 -11.06 15.54 -23.41
N ALA A 172 -10.54 14.39 -23.01
CA ALA A 172 -9.98 14.23 -21.68
C ALA A 172 -8.65 15.00 -21.55
N ALA A 173 -7.85 15.03 -22.61
CA ALA A 173 -6.65 15.85 -22.70
C ALA A 173 -6.98 17.33 -22.82
N ALA A 174 -8.01 17.72 -23.59
CA ALA A 174 -8.46 19.12 -23.72
C ALA A 174 -8.99 19.69 -22.40
N GLY A 175 -9.62 18.87 -21.57
CA GLY A 175 -10.03 19.25 -20.21
C GLY A 175 -8.90 19.31 -19.20
N LEU A 176 -7.74 18.73 -19.50
CA LEU A 176 -6.61 18.60 -18.56
C LEU A 176 -5.41 19.48 -18.89
N THR A 177 -5.33 20.08 -20.09
CA THR A 177 -4.10 20.64 -20.61
C THR A 177 -3.89 22.14 -20.46
N PRO A 178 -4.86 23.05 -20.45
CA PRO A 178 -4.56 24.47 -20.26
C PRO A 178 -4.23 24.80 -18.81
N GLY A 179 -2.97 25.15 -18.53
CA GLY A 179 -2.54 25.66 -17.22
C GLY A 179 -2.19 24.60 -16.18
N ARG A 180 -1.93 23.38 -16.59
CA ARG A 180 -1.56 22.27 -15.75
C ARG A 180 -0.40 22.64 -14.80
N PRO A 181 -0.57 22.56 -13.45
CA PRO A 181 0.49 22.89 -12.50
C PRO A 181 1.63 21.87 -12.45
N LEU A 182 1.40 20.67 -13.00
CA LEU A 182 2.35 19.57 -13.04
C LEU A 182 3.02 19.56 -14.41
N GLY A 183 4.29 19.93 -14.49
CA GLY A 183 5.07 19.92 -15.74
C GLY A 183 4.84 18.68 -16.60
N ASP A 184 5.45 18.55 -17.72
CA ASP A 184 5.20 17.68 -18.89
C ASP A 184 4.81 16.18 -18.67
N ARG A 185 4.54 15.74 -17.45
CA ARG A 185 4.12 14.37 -17.15
C ARG A 185 2.60 14.27 -17.00
N GLN A 186 1.98 13.72 -18.02
CA GLN A 186 0.53 13.51 -18.17
C GLN A 186 -0.04 12.39 -17.26
N LEU A 187 0.39 12.30 -16.00
CA LEU A 187 -0.02 11.18 -15.14
C LEU A 187 -1.34 11.40 -14.41
N PHE A 188 -1.83 12.64 -14.30
CA PHE A 188 -3.07 12.91 -13.58
C PHE A 188 -4.25 13.09 -14.56
N GLY A 189 -5.10 12.09 -14.60
CA GLY A 189 -6.25 12.08 -15.52
C GLY A 189 -7.19 10.92 -15.24
N ALA A 190 -8.41 11.06 -15.73
CA ALA A 190 -9.43 10.03 -15.68
C ALA A 190 -10.09 9.89 -17.05
N ALA A 191 -10.02 8.71 -17.65
CA ALA A 191 -10.63 8.46 -18.95
C ALA A 191 -11.00 6.98 -19.11
N PRO A 192 -12.20 6.66 -19.64
CA PRO A 192 -12.55 5.32 -20.02
C PRO A 192 -11.72 4.86 -21.23
N LEU A 193 -11.23 3.63 -21.19
CA LEU A 193 -10.56 2.99 -22.31
C LEU A 193 -11.54 2.15 -23.13
N ASP A 194 -11.48 2.25 -24.46
CA ASP A 194 -12.26 1.42 -25.36
C ASP A 194 -11.51 0.14 -25.73
N VAL A 195 -11.06 -0.59 -24.70
CA VAL A 195 -10.38 -1.87 -24.79
C VAL A 195 -11.01 -2.89 -23.85
N PRO A 196 -10.93 -4.18 -24.14
CA PRO A 196 -11.36 -5.20 -23.20
C PRO A 196 -10.37 -5.31 -22.00
N ASP A 197 -10.81 -5.93 -20.90
CA ASP A 197 -9.97 -6.08 -19.71
C ASP A 197 -8.68 -6.86 -19.97
N GLU A 198 -8.71 -7.83 -20.89
CA GLU A 198 -7.59 -8.70 -21.28
C GLU A 198 -6.38 -7.91 -21.80
N GLU A 199 -6.62 -6.73 -22.32
CA GLU A 199 -5.57 -5.85 -22.82
C GLU A 199 -4.94 -4.98 -21.74
N THR A 200 -5.38 -5.08 -20.48
CA THR A 200 -4.84 -4.29 -19.37
C THR A 200 -3.74 -5.03 -18.61
N GLY A 201 -2.80 -4.29 -18.03
CA GLY A 201 -1.64 -4.86 -17.32
C GLY A 201 -2.04 -5.70 -16.11
N ASP A 202 -2.93 -5.18 -15.25
CA ASP A 202 -3.37 -5.93 -14.05
C ASP A 202 -4.08 -7.24 -14.42
N HIS A 203 -4.84 -7.26 -15.53
CA HIS A 203 -5.47 -8.49 -16.01
C HIS A 203 -4.43 -9.56 -16.36
N ARG A 204 -3.37 -9.18 -17.09
CA ARG A 204 -2.30 -10.11 -17.48
C ARG A 204 -1.48 -10.60 -16.30
N VAL A 205 -1.21 -9.73 -15.32
CA VAL A 205 -0.56 -10.11 -14.05
C VAL A 205 -1.41 -11.15 -13.31
N VAL A 206 -2.72 -10.94 -13.25
CA VAL A 206 -3.67 -11.87 -12.63
C VAL A 206 -3.73 -13.19 -13.40
N ASP A 207 -3.75 -13.19 -14.74
CA ASP A 207 -3.75 -14.41 -15.54
C ASP A 207 -2.47 -15.23 -15.32
N TRP A 208 -1.32 -14.58 -15.27
CA TRP A 208 -0.08 -15.24 -14.90
C TRP A 208 -0.18 -15.90 -13.50
N ALA A 209 -0.65 -15.16 -12.50
CA ALA A 209 -0.80 -15.65 -11.13
C ALA A 209 -1.78 -16.84 -11.04
N ARG A 210 -2.88 -16.81 -11.81
CA ARG A 210 -3.82 -17.94 -11.94
C ARG A 210 -3.13 -19.18 -12.50
N GLY A 211 -2.25 -19.00 -13.51
CA GLY A 211 -1.42 -20.07 -14.04
C GLY A 211 -0.47 -20.66 -12.99
N ILE A 212 0.09 -19.85 -12.10
CA ILE A 212 0.92 -20.33 -10.97
C ILE A 212 0.10 -21.14 -9.98
N LEU A 213 -1.10 -20.64 -9.61
CA LEU A 213 -1.99 -21.31 -8.65
C LEU A 213 -2.50 -22.67 -9.16
N ALA A 214 -2.63 -22.84 -10.47
CA ALA A 214 -3.04 -24.08 -11.11
C ALA A 214 -1.97 -25.17 -11.12
N ARG A 215 -0.69 -24.83 -10.85
CA ARG A 215 0.42 -25.82 -10.85
C ARG A 215 0.32 -26.76 -9.65
N PRO A 216 0.73 -28.03 -9.81
CA PRO A 216 0.78 -28.98 -8.69
C PRO A 216 1.59 -28.45 -7.50
N PRO A 217 1.17 -28.76 -6.25
CA PRO A 217 1.82 -28.24 -5.05
C PRO A 217 3.07 -29.07 -4.65
N GLU A 218 4.14 -29.01 -5.44
CA GLU A 218 5.39 -29.74 -5.17
C GLU A 218 6.13 -29.24 -3.92
N GLN A 219 6.02 -27.93 -3.65
CA GLN A 219 6.62 -27.25 -2.48
C GLN A 219 5.72 -26.09 -2.03
N PRO A 220 5.87 -25.57 -0.81
CA PRO A 220 5.12 -24.40 -0.37
C PRO A 220 5.44 -23.19 -1.26
N LEU A 221 4.43 -22.35 -1.51
CA LEU A 221 4.48 -21.24 -2.44
C LEU A 221 4.36 -19.90 -1.69
N PHE A 222 5.24 -18.96 -2.02
CA PHE A 222 5.07 -17.53 -1.74
C PHE A 222 4.78 -16.85 -3.08
N LEU A 223 3.51 -16.50 -3.32
CA LEU A 223 3.06 -15.83 -4.54
C LEU A 223 2.73 -14.38 -4.23
N ALA A 224 3.49 -13.45 -4.77
CA ALA A 224 3.23 -12.02 -4.67
C ALA A 224 2.64 -11.49 -5.97
N VAL A 225 1.50 -10.79 -5.87
CA VAL A 225 0.77 -10.21 -6.98
C VAL A 225 0.60 -8.73 -6.74
N GLY A 226 1.25 -7.90 -7.54
CA GLY A 226 1.19 -6.44 -7.45
C GLY A 226 0.24 -5.86 -8.47
N LEU A 227 -0.85 -5.24 -8.01
CA LEU A 227 -1.86 -4.59 -8.85
C LEU A 227 -1.59 -3.09 -8.89
N PHE A 228 -1.66 -2.52 -10.08
CA PHE A 228 -1.35 -1.11 -10.31
C PHE A 228 -2.56 -0.20 -10.03
N ARG A 229 -3.79 -0.63 -10.36
CA ARG A 229 -4.98 0.15 -10.07
C ARG A 229 -5.32 0.09 -8.57
N PRO A 230 -5.83 1.23 -8.01
CA PRO A 230 -6.30 2.48 -8.63
C PRO A 230 -5.24 3.58 -8.81
N HIS A 231 -3.96 3.30 -8.93
CA HIS A 231 -2.96 4.34 -9.21
C HIS A 231 -3.28 5.14 -10.50
N ILE A 232 -2.98 6.43 -10.47
CA ILE A 232 -3.13 7.34 -11.61
C ILE A 232 -2.22 6.94 -12.80
N PRO A 233 -2.62 7.25 -14.06
CA PRO A 233 -3.89 7.82 -14.48
C PRO A 233 -5.04 6.82 -14.29
N TRP A 234 -6.25 7.31 -13.96
CA TRP A 234 -7.42 6.45 -13.81
C TRP A 234 -8.01 6.09 -15.17
N GLU A 235 -7.35 5.19 -15.84
CA GLU A 235 -7.66 4.69 -17.17
C GLU A 235 -7.95 3.19 -17.06
N VAL A 236 -9.22 2.83 -17.13
CA VAL A 236 -9.72 1.45 -17.11
C VAL A 236 -10.78 1.26 -18.18
N PRO A 237 -11.09 0.04 -18.60
CA PRO A 237 -12.13 -0.22 -19.59
C PRO A 237 -13.46 0.46 -19.27
N ARG A 238 -14.10 1.02 -20.29
CA ARG A 238 -15.32 1.84 -20.21
C ARG A 238 -16.40 1.26 -19.29
N ARG A 239 -16.61 -0.05 -19.33
CA ARG A 239 -17.61 -0.74 -18.51
C ARG A 239 -17.51 -0.46 -17.01
N TRP A 240 -16.31 -0.13 -16.53
CA TRP A 240 -16.07 0.21 -15.11
C TRP A 240 -16.49 1.64 -14.80
N PHE A 241 -16.33 2.57 -15.74
CA PHE A 241 -16.86 3.93 -15.63
C PHE A 241 -18.38 3.95 -15.64
N ASP A 242 -19.01 3.08 -16.46
CA ASP A 242 -20.47 2.98 -16.59
C ASP A 242 -21.16 2.54 -15.27
N LEU A 243 -20.41 1.90 -14.36
CA LEU A 243 -20.89 1.59 -13.01
C LEU A 243 -21.04 2.83 -12.11
N HIS A 244 -20.38 3.93 -12.46
CA HIS A 244 -20.29 5.16 -11.68
C HIS A 244 -20.71 6.37 -12.55
N PRO A 245 -22.00 6.50 -12.91
CA PRO A 245 -22.46 7.60 -13.73
C PRO A 245 -22.16 8.94 -13.05
N LEU A 246 -21.69 9.92 -13.85
CA LEU A 246 -21.11 11.16 -13.35
C LEU A 246 -22.11 11.95 -12.47
N GLU A 247 -23.38 11.92 -12.82
CA GLU A 247 -24.47 12.60 -12.10
C GLU A 247 -24.78 11.99 -10.73
N ARG A 248 -24.22 10.84 -10.40
CA ARG A 248 -24.35 10.15 -9.09
C ARG A 248 -23.09 10.18 -8.25
N ILE A 249 -22.06 10.84 -8.72
CA ILE A 249 -20.82 10.95 -7.97
C ILE A 249 -21.05 11.83 -6.74
N VAL A 250 -20.70 11.28 -5.59
CA VAL A 250 -20.65 12.00 -4.32
C VAL A 250 -19.22 12.46 -4.11
N LEU A 251 -19.02 13.73 -3.88
CA LEU A 251 -17.69 14.27 -3.56
C LEU A 251 -17.28 13.89 -2.13
N PRO A 252 -15.99 13.75 -1.86
CA PRO A 252 -15.46 13.60 -0.52
C PRO A 252 -15.93 14.72 0.41
N ARG A 253 -16.02 14.44 1.69
CA ARG A 253 -16.30 15.45 2.70
C ARG A 253 -15.14 16.44 2.74
N HIS A 254 -15.46 17.71 2.69
CA HIS A 254 -14.48 18.78 2.69
C HIS A 254 -15.04 20.04 3.35
N ARG A 255 -14.16 20.92 3.77
CA ARG A 255 -14.46 22.20 4.38
C ARG A 255 -13.61 23.29 3.71
N PRO A 256 -14.16 24.45 3.31
CA PRO A 256 -13.40 25.49 2.60
C PRO A 256 -12.20 26.06 3.38
N ASP A 257 -12.29 26.06 4.71
CA ASP A 257 -11.30 26.58 5.64
C ASP A 257 -10.48 25.47 6.35
N ASP A 258 -10.52 24.26 5.83
CA ASP A 258 -9.94 23.06 6.43
C ASP A 258 -8.42 23.16 6.72
N LEU A 259 -7.70 23.96 5.95
CA LEU A 259 -6.26 24.19 6.15
C LEU A 259 -5.93 25.41 7.02
N ALA A 260 -6.94 26.06 7.63
CA ALA A 260 -6.70 27.26 8.45
C ALA A 260 -5.87 26.97 9.72
N ASP A 261 -5.95 25.76 10.25
CA ASP A 261 -5.27 25.29 11.46
C ASP A 261 -4.37 24.07 11.21
N ALA A 262 -4.14 23.72 9.92
CA ALA A 262 -3.36 22.56 9.51
C ALA A 262 -2.09 23.00 8.73
N HIS A 263 -1.17 22.08 8.55
CA HIS A 263 0.06 22.30 7.79
C HIS A 263 -0.21 22.40 6.29
N ASP A 264 0.25 23.48 5.65
CA ASP A 264 0.14 23.64 4.19
C ASP A 264 1.22 22.80 3.48
N HIS A 265 0.79 21.75 2.80
CA HIS A 265 1.67 20.89 1.99
C HIS A 265 1.99 21.48 0.60
N GLY A 266 1.53 22.71 0.29
CA GLY A 266 1.76 23.37 -1.01
C GLY A 266 0.97 22.76 -2.17
N ARG A 267 -0.11 22.02 -1.89
CA ARG A 267 -0.94 21.34 -2.90
C ARG A 267 -2.28 22.00 -3.17
N THR A 268 -2.62 23.06 -2.46
CA THR A 268 -3.86 23.83 -2.61
C THR A 268 -4.06 24.41 -4.01
N ALA A 269 -2.97 24.75 -4.73
CA ALA A 269 -3.05 25.21 -6.12
C ALA A 269 -3.63 24.13 -7.05
N TRP A 270 -3.42 22.88 -6.74
CA TRP A 270 -3.97 21.73 -7.48
C TRP A 270 -5.46 21.59 -7.25
N HIS A 271 -5.88 21.60 -6.00
CA HIS A 271 -7.29 21.55 -5.64
C HIS A 271 -8.06 22.70 -6.30
N ARG A 272 -7.51 23.92 -6.23
CA ARG A 272 -8.08 25.10 -6.91
C ARG A 272 -8.26 24.85 -8.40
N TRP A 273 -7.23 24.32 -9.08
CA TRP A 273 -7.31 24.01 -10.51
C TRP A 273 -8.41 22.99 -10.81
N VAL A 274 -8.52 21.91 -10.01
CA VAL A 274 -9.56 20.88 -10.18
C VAL A 274 -10.96 21.48 -10.06
N VAL A 275 -11.17 22.34 -9.06
CA VAL A 275 -12.47 23.00 -8.83
C VAL A 275 -12.77 23.99 -9.96
N GLU A 276 -11.85 24.88 -10.31
CA GLU A 276 -12.01 25.88 -11.37
C GLU A 276 -12.29 25.25 -12.74
N ASN A 277 -11.72 24.08 -13.01
CA ASN A 277 -11.91 23.34 -14.25
C ASN A 277 -13.01 22.28 -14.19
N ARG A 278 -13.78 22.21 -13.10
CA ARG A 278 -14.90 21.26 -12.92
C ARG A 278 -14.52 19.81 -13.16
N GLN A 279 -13.34 19.40 -12.64
CA GLN A 279 -12.83 18.04 -12.82
C GLN A 279 -13.05 17.14 -11.61
N TRP A 280 -13.57 17.65 -10.51
CA TRP A 280 -13.61 16.91 -9.25
C TRP A 280 -14.43 15.62 -9.36
N GLU A 281 -15.68 15.74 -9.83
CA GLU A 281 -16.55 14.58 -10.03
C GLU A 281 -15.96 13.54 -10.99
N ARG A 282 -15.30 14.00 -12.07
CA ARG A 282 -14.62 13.12 -13.04
C ARG A 282 -13.46 12.35 -12.41
N PHE A 283 -12.71 13.00 -11.54
CA PHE A 283 -11.57 12.37 -10.88
C PHE A 283 -12.04 11.35 -9.84
N VAL A 284 -13.06 11.67 -9.06
CA VAL A 284 -13.69 10.71 -8.16
C VAL A 284 -14.30 9.54 -8.93
N GLN A 285 -14.99 9.80 -10.05
CA GLN A 285 -15.51 8.76 -10.93
C GLN A 285 -14.41 7.82 -11.41
N GLY A 286 -13.30 8.37 -11.93
CA GLY A 286 -12.17 7.57 -12.43
C GLY A 286 -11.53 6.71 -11.34
N TYR A 287 -11.41 7.27 -10.13
CA TYR A 287 -10.92 6.51 -8.99
C TYR A 287 -11.86 5.34 -8.63
N LEU A 288 -13.17 5.59 -8.49
CA LEU A 288 -14.17 4.55 -8.19
C LEU A 288 -14.26 3.49 -9.28
N ALA A 289 -14.16 3.89 -10.56
CA ALA A 289 -14.08 2.96 -11.69
C ALA A 289 -12.85 2.05 -11.58
N SER A 290 -11.69 2.64 -11.22
CA SER A 290 -10.45 1.89 -11.03
C SER A 290 -10.52 0.96 -9.82
N VAL A 291 -11.19 1.34 -8.74
CA VAL A 291 -11.45 0.49 -7.56
C VAL A 291 -12.37 -0.69 -7.93
N SER A 292 -13.43 -0.45 -8.71
CA SER A 292 -14.31 -1.53 -9.17
C SER A 292 -13.59 -2.51 -10.12
N TYR A 293 -12.72 -1.99 -10.99
CA TYR A 293 -11.86 -2.82 -11.83
C TYR A 293 -10.87 -3.65 -10.98
N LEU A 294 -10.22 -3.05 -10.00
CA LEU A 294 -9.36 -3.75 -9.04
C LEU A 294 -10.11 -4.87 -8.33
N ASP A 295 -11.30 -4.58 -7.80
CA ASP A 295 -12.14 -5.57 -7.13
C ASP A 295 -12.42 -6.80 -8.00
N HIS A 296 -12.70 -6.57 -9.29
CA HIS A 296 -12.88 -7.66 -10.26
C HIS A 296 -11.60 -8.49 -10.41
N GLN A 297 -10.42 -7.86 -10.50
CA GLN A 297 -9.15 -8.58 -10.62
C GLN A 297 -8.84 -9.40 -9.36
N VAL A 298 -9.14 -8.86 -8.19
CA VAL A 298 -9.05 -9.60 -6.90
C VAL A 298 -10.01 -10.79 -6.93
N GLY A 299 -11.23 -10.61 -7.43
CA GLY A 299 -12.21 -11.68 -7.60
C GLY A 299 -11.68 -12.86 -8.41
N ARG A 300 -11.04 -12.58 -9.54
CA ARG A 300 -10.42 -13.59 -10.41
C ARG A 300 -9.30 -14.37 -9.71
N LEU A 301 -8.48 -13.69 -8.89
CA LEU A 301 -7.45 -14.35 -8.07
C LEU A 301 -8.06 -15.26 -7.01
N LEU A 302 -9.10 -14.80 -6.31
CA LEU A 302 -9.77 -15.59 -5.29
C LEU A 302 -10.46 -16.83 -5.90
N ASP A 303 -11.08 -16.71 -7.08
CA ASP A 303 -11.67 -17.83 -7.80
C ASP A 303 -10.63 -18.89 -8.18
N ALA A 304 -9.48 -18.43 -8.68
CA ALA A 304 -8.37 -19.32 -9.01
C ALA A 304 -7.77 -20.00 -7.78
N LEU A 305 -7.67 -19.29 -6.66
CA LEU A 305 -7.21 -19.86 -5.39
C LEU A 305 -8.20 -20.91 -4.87
N ASP A 306 -9.50 -20.60 -4.91
CA ASP A 306 -10.55 -21.51 -4.43
C ASP A 306 -10.63 -22.80 -5.28
N ALA A 307 -10.34 -22.71 -6.59
CA ALA A 307 -10.24 -23.87 -7.49
C ALA A 307 -8.90 -24.61 -7.37
N SER A 308 -7.90 -24.03 -6.71
CA SER A 308 -6.56 -24.61 -6.57
C SER A 308 -6.48 -25.63 -5.43
N PRO A 309 -5.68 -26.71 -5.57
CA PRO A 309 -5.39 -27.62 -4.46
C PRO A 309 -4.71 -26.95 -3.27
N ARG A 310 -4.26 -25.69 -3.41
CA ARG A 310 -3.61 -24.88 -2.37
C ARG A 310 -4.62 -24.08 -1.54
N GLY A 311 -5.85 -23.89 -2.00
CA GLY A 311 -6.82 -22.92 -1.47
C GLY A 311 -7.10 -23.06 0.03
N ALA A 312 -7.24 -24.30 0.52
CA ALA A 312 -7.59 -24.56 1.93
C ALA A 312 -6.46 -24.15 2.92
N ARG A 313 -5.20 -24.16 2.48
CA ARG A 313 -4.03 -23.92 3.35
C ARG A 313 -3.31 -22.60 3.08
N THR A 314 -3.80 -21.80 2.12
CA THR A 314 -3.13 -20.56 1.73
C THR A 314 -3.49 -19.42 2.67
N ILE A 315 -2.46 -18.78 3.24
CA ILE A 315 -2.58 -17.48 3.87
C ILE A 315 -2.77 -16.44 2.77
N VAL A 316 -3.82 -15.61 2.86
CA VAL A 316 -4.03 -14.52 1.93
C VAL A 316 -3.85 -13.21 2.66
N VAL A 317 -2.97 -12.35 2.14
CA VAL A 317 -2.79 -10.97 2.59
C VAL A 317 -3.12 -10.05 1.43
N LEU A 318 -4.05 -9.12 1.62
CA LEU A 318 -4.26 -7.99 0.72
C LEU A 318 -3.98 -6.71 1.50
N TRP A 319 -3.15 -5.85 0.92
CA TRP A 319 -2.76 -4.58 1.52
C TRP A 319 -2.55 -3.51 0.44
N SER A 320 -2.80 -2.25 0.80
CA SER A 320 -2.41 -1.10 -0.02
C SER A 320 -1.12 -0.49 0.50
N ASP A 321 -0.28 0.02 -0.38
CA ASP A 321 1.00 0.63 0.02
C ASP A 321 0.83 1.97 0.75
N HIS A 322 -0.18 2.75 0.42
CA HIS A 322 -0.67 3.96 1.10
C HIS A 322 -2.09 4.26 0.62
N GLY A 323 -2.73 5.23 1.25
CA GLY A 323 -4.00 5.77 0.81
C GLY A 323 -3.85 6.86 -0.27
N PHE A 324 -4.94 7.63 -0.49
CA PHE A 324 -5.00 8.63 -1.55
C PHE A 324 -6.05 9.69 -1.24
N HIS A 325 -5.72 10.97 -1.39
CA HIS A 325 -6.65 12.08 -1.29
C HIS A 325 -7.32 12.35 -2.64
N LEU A 326 -8.61 12.61 -2.60
CA LEU A 326 -9.43 12.96 -3.75
C LEU A 326 -10.10 14.34 -3.59
N GLY A 327 -9.44 15.24 -2.86
CA GLY A 327 -9.88 16.60 -2.59
C GLY A 327 -10.12 16.91 -1.12
N GLU A 328 -10.13 15.89 -0.23
CA GLU A 328 -10.13 16.08 1.21
C GLU A 328 -8.93 16.95 1.62
N LYS A 329 -9.14 17.86 2.58
CA LYS A 329 -8.11 18.80 3.04
C LYS A 329 -7.49 19.62 1.88
N ALA A 330 -8.30 19.93 0.84
CA ALA A 330 -7.82 20.57 -0.38
C ALA A 330 -6.54 19.92 -0.95
N ASN A 331 -6.33 18.63 -0.69
CA ASN A 331 -5.18 17.83 -1.10
C ASN A 331 -5.56 16.81 -2.17
N TRP A 332 -4.57 16.39 -2.94
CA TRP A 332 -4.68 15.36 -3.97
C TRP A 332 -3.48 14.45 -3.92
N GLU A 333 -3.68 13.19 -4.35
CA GLU A 333 -2.66 12.14 -4.31
C GLU A 333 -2.30 11.73 -2.86
N LYS A 334 -1.05 11.44 -2.67
CA LYS A 334 -0.37 10.97 -1.46
C LYS A 334 0.55 12.04 -0.88
N PHE A 335 1.56 11.64 -0.13
CA PHE A 335 2.56 12.54 0.45
C PHE A 335 2.01 13.48 1.53
N ALA A 336 1.01 13.02 2.29
CA ALA A 336 0.47 13.68 3.47
C ALA A 336 0.52 12.72 4.66
N LEU A 337 0.37 13.24 5.88
CA LEU A 337 0.36 12.43 7.10
C LEU A 337 -1.03 12.29 7.73
N TRP A 338 -2.06 12.79 7.04
CA TRP A 338 -3.45 12.63 7.44
C TRP A 338 -3.97 11.21 7.15
N ASP A 339 -5.09 10.88 7.78
CA ASP A 339 -5.68 9.54 7.77
C ASP A 339 -5.92 9.01 6.36
N GLN A 340 -6.48 9.84 5.48
CA GLN A 340 -6.83 9.47 4.12
C GLN A 340 -5.65 8.95 3.28
N THR A 341 -4.42 9.39 3.58
CA THR A 341 -3.21 8.88 2.92
C THR A 341 -2.53 7.77 3.71
N THR A 342 -2.59 7.82 5.04
CA THR A 342 -1.81 6.89 5.86
C THR A 342 -2.56 5.62 6.21
N ARG A 343 -3.90 5.69 6.38
CA ARG A 343 -4.72 4.53 6.64
C ARG A 343 -5.00 3.76 5.36
N VAL A 344 -4.81 2.45 5.42
CA VAL A 344 -4.85 1.56 4.27
C VAL A 344 -5.72 0.34 4.51
N PRO A 345 -6.38 -0.21 3.48
CA PRO A 345 -6.95 -1.54 3.55
C PRO A 345 -5.92 -2.60 3.88
N LEU A 346 -6.26 -3.46 4.85
CA LEU A 346 -5.47 -4.64 5.19
C LEU A 346 -6.40 -5.79 5.58
N PHE A 347 -6.31 -6.89 4.83
CA PHE A 347 -7.03 -8.14 5.09
C PHE A 347 -6.04 -9.28 5.24
N ILE A 348 -6.20 -10.08 6.28
CA ILE A 348 -5.38 -11.28 6.47
C ILE A 348 -6.31 -12.47 6.72
N ARG A 349 -6.32 -13.41 5.77
CA ARG A 349 -6.89 -14.74 5.94
C ARG A 349 -5.75 -15.68 6.35
N ALA A 350 -5.88 -16.29 7.52
CA ALA A 350 -4.91 -17.25 8.03
C ALA A 350 -5.63 -18.54 8.46
N PRO A 351 -5.74 -19.56 7.59
CA PRO A 351 -6.49 -20.78 7.86
C PRO A 351 -6.05 -21.44 9.17
N GLY A 352 -7.00 -21.78 10.02
CA GLY A 352 -6.75 -22.43 11.32
C GLY A 352 -6.24 -21.47 12.43
N VAL A 353 -6.05 -20.18 12.15
CA VAL A 353 -5.58 -19.19 13.13
C VAL A 353 -6.59 -18.09 13.36
N ALA A 354 -7.22 -17.56 12.31
CA ALA A 354 -8.02 -16.36 12.35
C ALA A 354 -9.52 -16.62 12.59
N GLY A 355 -10.16 -15.69 13.28
CA GLY A 355 -11.61 -15.55 13.27
C GLY A 355 -12.06 -15.02 11.90
N GLU A 356 -12.67 -15.86 11.07
CA GLU A 356 -13.18 -15.45 9.77
C GLU A 356 -14.28 -14.38 9.91
N GLY A 357 -14.24 -13.35 9.07
CA GLY A 357 -15.24 -12.28 9.02
C GLY A 357 -15.18 -11.28 10.19
N THR A 358 -14.11 -11.31 10.98
CA THR A 358 -13.94 -10.37 12.10
C THR A 358 -13.23 -9.08 11.69
N ARG A 359 -13.37 -8.04 12.52
CA ARG A 359 -12.75 -6.73 12.32
C ARG A 359 -12.04 -6.29 13.58
N THR A 360 -10.82 -5.77 13.45
CA THR A 360 -10.07 -5.15 14.54
C THR A 360 -9.84 -3.67 14.26
N ARG A 361 -9.83 -2.85 15.34
CA ARG A 361 -9.44 -1.44 15.32
C ARG A 361 -8.05 -1.22 15.94
N ALA A 362 -7.36 -2.30 16.29
CA ALA A 362 -5.99 -2.22 16.78
C ALA A 362 -5.10 -1.47 15.77
N PRO A 363 -4.32 -0.46 16.21
CA PRO A 363 -3.44 0.30 15.33
C PRO A 363 -2.26 -0.57 14.91
N VAL A 364 -2.07 -0.75 13.62
CA VAL A 364 -0.99 -1.57 13.06
C VAL A 364 -0.26 -0.83 11.94
N THR A 365 1.03 -1.12 11.78
CA THR A 365 1.84 -0.56 10.69
C THR A 365 2.15 -1.68 9.69
N LEU A 366 2.21 -1.37 8.40
CA LEU A 366 2.47 -2.38 7.37
C LEU A 366 3.81 -3.12 7.54
N THR A 367 4.79 -2.58 8.28
CA THR A 367 6.00 -3.30 8.67
C THR A 367 5.73 -4.53 9.55
N ASP A 368 4.54 -4.61 10.15
CA ASP A 368 4.10 -5.75 10.96
C ASP A 368 3.82 -7.00 10.11
N LEU A 369 3.66 -6.85 8.78
CA LEU A 369 3.37 -7.97 7.87
C LEU A 369 4.52 -8.99 7.80
N TYR A 370 5.76 -8.54 7.76
CA TYR A 370 6.91 -9.43 7.67
C TYR A 370 6.98 -10.39 8.89
N PRO A 371 7.06 -9.92 10.14
CA PRO A 371 7.09 -10.81 11.29
C PRO A 371 5.82 -11.66 11.42
N THR A 372 4.66 -11.15 11.01
CA THR A 372 3.40 -11.89 11.00
C THR A 372 3.46 -13.10 10.07
N LEU A 373 3.92 -12.91 8.84
CA LEU A 373 4.02 -13.98 7.86
C LEU A 373 5.07 -15.02 8.26
N CYS A 374 6.19 -14.59 8.87
CA CYS A 374 7.16 -15.51 9.44
C CYS A 374 6.54 -16.39 10.54
N GLU A 375 5.83 -15.79 11.51
CA GLU A 375 5.20 -16.53 12.60
C GLU A 375 4.14 -17.51 12.07
N LEU A 376 3.27 -17.07 11.14
CA LEU A 376 2.25 -17.94 10.54
C LEU A 376 2.84 -19.11 9.76
N ALA A 377 4.01 -18.92 9.15
CA ALA A 377 4.72 -19.94 8.38
C ALA A 377 5.66 -20.81 9.23
N GLY A 378 5.79 -20.52 10.52
CA GLY A 378 6.74 -21.18 11.41
C GLY A 378 8.20 -20.92 11.05
N LEU A 379 8.50 -19.71 10.54
CA LEU A 379 9.83 -19.26 10.15
C LEU A 379 10.42 -18.30 11.20
N PRO A 380 11.75 -18.25 11.36
CA PRO A 380 12.38 -17.28 12.24
C PRO A 380 12.15 -15.84 11.71
N VAL A 381 11.89 -14.90 12.60
CA VAL A 381 11.79 -13.49 12.25
C VAL A 381 13.20 -12.88 12.18
N PRO A 382 13.62 -12.29 11.05
CA PRO A 382 14.90 -11.62 10.95
C PRO A 382 15.03 -10.46 11.93
N ALA A 383 16.23 -10.31 12.54
CA ALA A 383 16.51 -9.26 13.53
C ALA A 383 16.38 -7.82 12.97
N GLN A 384 16.36 -7.66 11.65
CA GLN A 384 16.17 -6.37 10.99
C GLN A 384 14.73 -5.83 11.09
N CYS A 385 13.73 -6.69 11.39
CA CYS A 385 12.33 -6.30 11.39
C CYS A 385 12.01 -5.37 12.57
N ASP A 386 11.42 -4.21 12.26
CA ASP A 386 10.92 -3.25 13.25
C ASP A 386 9.47 -3.52 13.65
N GLY A 387 8.74 -4.29 12.84
CA GLY A 387 7.34 -4.65 13.04
C GLY A 387 7.12 -5.60 14.20
N LEU A 388 5.86 -5.70 14.65
CA LEU A 388 5.38 -6.67 15.63
C LEU A 388 4.36 -7.59 14.97
N SER A 389 4.46 -8.90 15.22
CA SER A 389 3.49 -9.85 14.68
C SER A 389 2.04 -9.49 15.00
N LEU A 390 1.15 -9.68 14.03
CA LEU A 390 -0.30 -9.50 14.13
C LEU A 390 -1.03 -10.79 14.53
N VAL A 391 -0.32 -11.89 14.75
CA VAL A 391 -0.94 -13.17 15.14
C VAL A 391 -1.80 -13.05 16.40
N PRO A 392 -1.46 -12.25 17.43
CA PRO A 392 -2.37 -12.00 18.54
C PRO A 392 -3.74 -11.45 18.09
N GLN A 393 -3.76 -10.44 17.19
CA GLN A 393 -4.98 -9.84 16.67
C GLN A 393 -5.72 -10.75 15.66
N LEU A 394 -4.99 -11.64 15.00
CA LEU A 394 -5.61 -12.68 14.16
C LEU A 394 -6.35 -13.73 14.99
N ARG A 395 -5.85 -14.05 16.20
CA ARG A 395 -6.49 -14.99 17.14
C ARG A 395 -7.62 -14.34 17.91
N ASP A 396 -7.42 -13.13 18.36
CA ASP A 396 -8.39 -12.31 19.09
C ASP A 396 -8.37 -10.88 18.54
N PRO A 397 -9.38 -10.47 17.77
CA PRO A 397 -9.47 -9.11 17.21
C PRO A 397 -9.48 -7.99 18.26
N ALA A 398 -9.79 -8.30 19.52
CA ALA A 398 -9.74 -7.37 20.64
C ALA A 398 -8.38 -7.33 21.36
N ALA A 399 -7.43 -8.19 20.97
CA ALA A 399 -6.10 -8.20 21.57
C ALA A 399 -5.42 -6.83 21.44
N PRO A 400 -4.90 -6.26 22.55
CA PRO A 400 -4.30 -4.94 22.52
C PRO A 400 -2.98 -4.92 21.74
N ARG A 401 -2.63 -3.73 21.21
CA ARG A 401 -1.31 -3.48 20.62
C ARG A 401 -0.39 -2.82 21.62
N ALA A 402 0.88 -3.21 21.62
CA ALA A 402 1.90 -2.67 22.51
C ALA A 402 2.29 -1.22 22.15
N ARG A 403 2.01 -0.79 20.92
CA ARG A 403 2.35 0.55 20.41
C ARG A 403 1.34 0.99 19.36
N PRO A 404 1.15 2.32 19.18
CA PRO A 404 0.38 2.88 18.07
C PRO A 404 1.10 2.67 16.74
N ALA A 405 0.39 2.92 15.64
CA ALA A 405 0.97 2.94 14.31
C ALA A 405 1.84 4.20 14.10
N LEU A 406 2.97 4.03 13.41
CA LEU A 406 3.89 5.11 13.07
C LEU A 406 4.00 5.23 11.55
N THR A 407 3.85 6.44 11.03
CA THR A 407 4.10 6.82 9.63
C THR A 407 5.10 7.97 9.59
N ALA A 408 5.99 8.01 8.60
CA ALA A 408 6.96 9.09 8.49
C ALA A 408 7.15 9.55 7.05
N HIS A 409 7.39 10.86 6.88
CA HIS A 409 7.60 11.50 5.59
C HIS A 409 8.56 12.68 5.71
N VAL A 410 9.05 13.20 4.58
CA VAL A 410 9.84 14.43 4.50
C VAL A 410 9.14 15.42 3.59
N PHE A 411 8.83 16.59 4.13
CA PHE A 411 8.27 17.68 3.34
C PHE A 411 9.39 18.63 2.88
N ARG A 412 9.16 19.25 1.73
CA ARG A 412 10.12 20.17 1.15
C ARG A 412 10.31 21.41 2.05
N GLY A 413 11.55 21.78 2.30
CA GLY A 413 11.88 22.97 3.09
C GLY A 413 11.84 22.75 4.60
N GLU A 414 11.46 21.55 5.05
CA GLU A 414 11.52 21.20 6.46
C GLU A 414 12.91 20.70 6.88
N PRO A 415 13.35 21.00 8.12
CA PRO A 415 14.67 20.65 8.58
C PRO A 415 14.87 19.17 8.89
N GLY A 416 13.77 18.38 8.94
CA GLY A 416 13.84 16.96 9.27
C GLY A 416 12.57 16.20 8.91
N PRO A 417 12.56 14.89 9.18
CA PRO A 417 11.38 14.06 8.93
C PRO A 417 10.21 14.43 9.82
N SER A 418 9.03 14.49 9.23
CA SER A 418 7.73 14.60 9.88
C SER A 418 7.20 13.23 10.20
N GLN A 419 6.49 13.08 11.31
CA GLN A 419 5.98 11.79 11.79
C GLN A 419 4.53 11.90 12.23
N ALA A 420 3.74 10.88 11.95
CA ALA A 420 2.39 10.70 12.48
C ALA A 420 2.32 9.44 13.34
N VAL A 421 1.68 9.55 14.49
CA VAL A 421 1.37 8.43 15.38
C VAL A 421 -0.15 8.34 15.53
N ALA A 422 -0.72 7.18 15.22
CA ALA A 422 -2.15 6.93 15.34
C ALA A 422 -2.43 5.74 16.28
N ASP A 423 -3.31 5.94 17.26
CA ASP A 423 -3.88 4.86 18.05
C ASP A 423 -5.35 4.58 17.64
N GLU A 424 -6.15 3.97 18.46
CA GLU A 424 -7.55 3.67 18.15
C GLU A 424 -8.47 4.91 18.13
N ARG A 425 -8.00 6.04 18.65
CA ARG A 425 -8.81 7.25 18.81
C ARG A 425 -8.12 8.51 18.35
N TYR A 426 -6.85 8.66 18.62
CA TYR A 426 -6.13 9.91 18.39
C TYR A 426 -5.04 9.74 17.35
N ARG A 427 -4.84 10.80 16.56
CA ARG A 427 -3.69 10.97 15.67
C ARG A 427 -2.91 12.21 16.10
N LEU A 428 -1.62 12.05 16.35
CA LEU A 428 -0.68 13.14 16.51
C LEU A 428 0.23 13.20 15.26
N ILE A 429 0.33 14.35 14.63
CA ILE A 429 1.31 14.63 13.58
C ILE A 429 2.30 15.66 14.13
N ARG A 430 3.59 15.39 14.01
CA ARG A 430 4.64 16.35 14.27
C ARG A 430 5.46 16.54 13.01
N TYR A 431 5.45 17.76 12.50
CA TYR A 431 6.19 18.14 11.31
C TYR A 431 7.65 18.42 11.63
N GLY A 432 8.53 18.32 10.60
CA GLY A 432 9.95 18.56 10.76
C GLY A 432 10.32 19.97 11.22
N ASN A 433 9.44 20.95 11.01
CA ASN A 433 9.55 22.32 11.50
C ASN A 433 9.05 22.53 12.94
N GLY A 434 8.53 21.46 13.57
CA GLY A 434 8.01 21.49 14.94
C GLY A 434 6.52 21.84 15.07
N PHE A 435 5.81 22.13 13.97
CA PHE A 435 4.36 22.29 13.99
C PHE A 435 3.70 20.96 14.36
N GLU A 436 2.60 21.02 15.11
CA GLU A 436 1.86 19.82 15.53
C GLU A 436 0.38 19.91 15.18
N GLU A 437 -0.19 18.77 14.81
CA GLU A 437 -1.61 18.53 14.69
C GLU A 437 -2.03 17.37 15.58
N LEU A 438 -3.19 17.48 16.23
CA LEU A 438 -3.79 16.43 17.06
C LEU A 438 -5.28 16.31 16.75
N TYR A 439 -5.71 15.11 16.36
CA TYR A 439 -7.10 14.85 16.00
C TYR A 439 -7.73 13.76 16.88
N ASP A 440 -9.01 13.90 17.24
CA ASP A 440 -9.84 12.85 17.87
C ASP A 440 -10.66 12.15 16.78
N LEU A 441 -10.12 11.09 16.18
CA LEU A 441 -10.70 10.38 15.04
C LEU A 441 -12.08 9.74 15.32
N ARG A 442 -12.51 9.65 16.58
CA ARG A 442 -13.87 9.20 16.92
C ARG A 442 -14.90 10.33 16.81
N ARG A 443 -14.50 11.58 17.00
CA ARG A 443 -15.35 12.77 16.94
C ARG A 443 -15.21 13.50 15.62
N ASP A 444 -14.03 13.47 15.07
CA ASP A 444 -13.61 14.16 13.87
C ASP A 444 -12.81 13.19 12.96
N PRO A 445 -13.51 12.24 12.30
CA PRO A 445 -12.86 11.26 11.43
C PRO A 445 -12.26 11.87 10.15
N ASP A 446 -12.66 13.11 9.80
CA ASP A 446 -12.14 13.83 8.63
C ASP A 446 -10.97 14.75 8.98
N GLU A 447 -10.56 14.79 10.26
CA GLU A 447 -9.43 15.58 10.74
C GLU A 447 -9.58 17.09 10.46
N PHE A 448 -10.81 17.63 10.62
CA PHE A 448 -11.13 19.05 10.35
C PHE A 448 -10.60 20.03 11.39
N ASP A 449 -10.52 19.61 12.65
CA ASP A 449 -10.22 20.51 13.77
C ASP A 449 -8.94 20.10 14.49
N ASN A 450 -7.86 20.85 14.28
CA ASN A 450 -6.59 20.62 14.97
C ASN A 450 -6.68 20.98 16.45
N ARG A 451 -6.53 20.00 17.33
CA ARG A 451 -6.65 20.12 18.79
C ARG A 451 -5.28 20.11 19.48
N ALA A 452 -4.16 20.31 18.77
CA ALA A 452 -2.84 20.26 19.39
C ALA A 452 -2.62 21.34 20.46
N ALA A 453 -3.28 22.47 20.33
CA ALA A 453 -3.22 23.56 21.30
C ALA A 453 -4.22 23.43 22.49
N ASP A 454 -5.10 22.41 22.48
CA ASP A 454 -6.11 22.23 23.52
C ASP A 454 -5.47 21.72 24.84
N PRO A 455 -5.54 22.51 25.94
CA PRO A 455 -4.99 22.10 27.22
C PRO A 455 -5.60 20.80 27.77
N ALA A 456 -6.88 20.53 27.46
CA ALA A 456 -7.57 19.30 27.89
C ALA A 456 -6.97 18.04 27.24
N LEU A 457 -6.30 18.16 26.10
CA LEU A 457 -5.67 17.05 25.37
C LEU A 457 -4.13 17.01 25.53
N ALA A 458 -3.55 17.88 26.37
CA ALA A 458 -2.09 17.94 26.59
C ALA A 458 -1.52 16.57 27.04
N GLY A 459 -2.23 15.84 27.90
CA GLY A 459 -1.84 14.50 28.34
C GLY A 459 -1.81 13.48 27.20
N GLU A 460 -2.84 13.47 26.35
CA GLU A 460 -2.91 12.57 25.19
C GLU A 460 -1.86 12.91 24.16
N ARG A 461 -1.64 14.20 23.88
CA ARG A 461 -0.56 14.67 23.01
C ARG A 461 0.81 14.19 23.49
N ALA A 462 1.10 14.35 24.80
CA ALA A 462 2.37 13.90 25.39
C ALA A 462 2.51 12.37 25.33
N ARG A 463 1.44 11.63 25.59
CA ARG A 463 1.40 10.16 25.50
C ARG A 463 1.74 9.67 24.10
N LEU A 464 1.11 10.24 23.07
CA LEU A 464 1.39 9.88 21.67
C LEU A 464 2.79 10.33 21.24
N ALA A 465 3.23 11.52 21.64
CA ALA A 465 4.55 12.03 21.34
C ALA A 465 5.71 11.13 21.85
N ALA A 466 5.47 10.35 22.90
CA ALA A 466 6.44 9.39 23.43
C ALA A 466 6.75 8.23 22.44
N PHE A 467 5.89 7.99 21.46
CA PHE A 467 6.07 6.97 20.42
C PHE A 467 6.73 7.50 19.13
N LEU A 468 6.90 8.81 18.99
CA LEU A 468 7.66 9.39 17.89
C LEU A 468 9.13 8.96 18.02
N ALA A 469 9.77 8.63 16.90
CA ALA A 469 11.20 8.34 16.90
C ALA A 469 11.98 9.61 17.32
N PRO A 470 12.74 9.57 18.40
CA PRO A 470 13.40 10.77 18.92
C PRO A 470 14.54 11.27 18.04
N ARG A 471 15.11 10.37 17.23
CA ARG A 471 16.18 10.65 16.26
C ARG A 471 15.93 9.85 14.99
N PRO A 472 14.93 10.26 14.17
CA PRO A 472 14.71 9.58 12.92
C PRO A 472 15.94 9.75 12.01
N ALA A 473 16.24 8.72 11.22
CA ALA A 473 17.34 8.79 10.26
C ALA A 473 17.11 9.96 9.29
N ALA A 474 18.17 10.65 8.93
CA ALA A 474 18.11 11.70 7.90
C ALA A 474 17.63 11.10 6.57
N SER A 475 16.94 11.90 5.76
CA SER A 475 16.50 11.47 4.44
C SER A 475 17.70 11.11 3.56
N VAL A 476 17.65 9.94 2.93
CA VAL A 476 18.67 9.46 1.99
C VAL A 476 18.32 9.81 0.55
N GLY A 477 19.31 9.91 -0.31
CA GLY A 477 19.12 10.04 -1.76
C GLY A 477 18.69 11.43 -2.26
N ILE A 478 18.64 12.46 -1.40
CA ILE A 478 18.30 13.82 -1.82
C ILE A 478 19.50 14.71 -1.69
N PRO A 479 20.13 15.16 -2.80
CA PRO A 479 20.99 16.33 -2.74
C PRO A 479 20.17 17.53 -2.22
N ALA A 480 20.73 18.31 -1.31
CA ALA A 480 20.08 19.51 -0.79
C ALA A 480 19.58 20.38 -1.97
N GLY A 481 18.27 20.46 -2.16
CA GLY A 481 17.63 21.20 -3.27
C GLY A 481 16.92 20.39 -4.34
N SER A 482 16.96 19.04 -4.34
CA SER A 482 16.37 18.19 -5.41
C SER A 482 15.14 17.39 -5.00
N VAL A 483 14.32 17.90 -4.10
CA VAL A 483 13.01 17.30 -3.84
C VAL A 483 12.13 17.49 -5.09
N HIS A 484 11.56 16.43 -5.62
CA HIS A 484 10.53 16.52 -6.65
C HIS A 484 9.34 17.29 -6.09
N SER A 485 9.40 18.58 -6.23
CA SER A 485 8.28 19.48 -6.06
C SER A 485 7.81 19.87 -7.43
N LEU A 486 6.54 19.86 -7.61
CA LEU A 486 5.82 20.66 -8.56
C LEU A 486 6.37 22.09 -8.53
N ARG A 487 7.33 22.41 -9.39
CA ARG A 487 7.73 23.81 -9.56
C ARG A 487 6.53 24.55 -10.14
N PRO A 488 6.05 25.65 -9.55
CA PRO A 488 5.25 26.58 -10.31
C PRO A 488 6.08 26.98 -11.53
N ALA A 489 5.47 26.94 -12.71
CA ALA A 489 6.10 27.34 -13.96
C ALA A 489 6.78 28.70 -13.77
N GLY A 490 8.10 28.72 -13.78
CA GLY A 490 8.88 29.93 -13.69
C GLY A 490 8.49 30.82 -14.84
N LYS A 491 8.22 32.10 -14.57
CA LYS A 491 8.00 33.16 -15.56
C LYS A 491 9.05 33.01 -16.65
N ALA A 492 8.59 32.73 -17.86
CA ALA A 492 9.43 32.76 -19.04
C ALA A 492 10.13 34.13 -19.08
N LYS A 493 11.44 34.16 -18.96
CA LYS A 493 12.21 35.36 -19.26
C LYS A 493 11.92 35.72 -20.71
N LYS A 494 11.22 36.82 -20.93
CA LYS A 494 11.20 37.49 -22.23
C LYS A 494 12.67 37.76 -22.57
N GLN A 495 13.22 36.99 -23.49
CA GLN A 495 14.41 37.44 -24.20
C GLN A 495 13.96 38.59 -25.11
N ALA A 496 14.47 39.77 -24.81
CA ALA A 496 14.45 40.90 -25.71
C ALA A 496 15.33 40.57 -26.90
N ARG A 497 14.70 40.56 -28.09
CA ARG A 497 15.16 41.18 -29.34
C ARG A 497 13.99 41.22 -30.31
#